data_4fee2f2196612ec34edb27552a6fdddf
#
_entry.id   4fee2f2196612ec34edb27552a6fdddf
#
_cell.length_a   1.000
_cell.length_b   1.000
_cell.length_c   1.000
_cell.angle_alpha   90.00
_cell.angle_beta   90.00
_cell.angle_gamma   90.00
#
_symmetry.space_group_name_H-M   'P 1'
#
loop_
_entity.id
_entity.type
_entity.pdbx_description
1 polymer ?
#
loop_
_entity_poly.entity_id
_entity_poly.type
_entity_poly.pdbx_seq_one_letter_code
_entity_poly.pdbx_strand_id
1 'polypeptide(L)'
;MKIAVSSYSFSQYIGKGLLTQFSCIEKAKELGFDAIEFTDLTPPEGVSEEEFARQIKAECDRVGLPVSNYTIGADFMQNEVADEVARLKKKVDIAEILGTTSMRHDATWITPSHSKGLRNMVDRIASGIREVTEYA
;
A
#
# COMPACT_ATOMS: atom_id res chain seq x y z
N MET A 1 21.47 12.26 0.30
CA MET A 1 20.66 11.02 0.16
C MET A 1 19.34 11.27 0.85
N LYS A 2 18.20 10.92 0.25
CA LYS A 2 16.88 11.01 0.89
C LYS A 2 16.54 9.66 1.53
N ILE A 3 15.95 9.69 2.73
CA ILE A 3 15.59 8.50 3.50
C ILE A 3 14.10 8.54 3.79
N ALA A 4 13.38 7.48 3.37
CA ALA A 4 11.97 7.29 3.67
C ALA A 4 11.78 6.26 4.79
N VAL A 5 10.68 6.38 5.55
CA VAL A 5 10.24 5.38 6.52
C VAL A 5 8.92 4.78 6.07
N SER A 6 8.74 3.48 6.27
CA SER A 6 7.45 2.84 6.07
C SER A 6 6.56 3.01 7.32
N SER A 7 5.28 3.29 7.13
CA SER A 7 4.27 3.29 8.19
C SER A 7 4.23 1.95 8.94
N TYR A 8 4.62 0.85 8.27
CA TYR A 8 4.78 -0.46 8.89
C TYR A 8 5.80 -0.47 10.05
N SER A 9 6.84 0.37 9.98
CA SER A 9 7.84 0.49 11.06
C SER A 9 7.23 0.99 12.37
N PHE A 10 6.06 1.62 12.31
CA PHE A 10 5.30 2.09 13.50
C PHE A 10 4.23 1.09 13.96
N SER A 11 4.11 -0.08 13.31
CA SER A 11 3.03 -1.05 13.56
C SER A 11 2.85 -1.45 15.02
N GLN A 12 3.95 -1.60 15.78
CA GLN A 12 3.89 -1.92 17.20
C GLN A 12 3.29 -0.79 18.05
N TYR A 13 3.55 0.46 17.68
CA TYR A 13 2.98 1.64 18.37
C TYR A 13 1.52 1.84 17.99
N ILE A 14 1.18 1.60 16.73
CA ILE A 14 -0.21 1.62 16.24
C ILE A 14 -1.02 0.52 16.94
N GLY A 15 -0.52 -0.71 16.98
CA GLY A 15 -1.18 -1.82 17.64
C GLY A 15 -1.39 -1.63 19.16
N LYS A 16 -0.59 -0.78 19.81
CA LYS A 16 -0.75 -0.39 21.22
C LYS A 16 -1.62 0.86 21.41
N GLY A 17 -2.16 1.43 20.33
CA GLY A 17 -2.96 2.66 20.37
C GLY A 17 -2.17 3.93 20.71
N LEU A 18 -0.83 3.89 20.62
CA LEU A 18 0.04 5.03 20.92
C LEU A 18 0.20 5.97 19.70
N LEU A 19 0.03 5.45 18.50
CA LEU A 19 0.01 6.17 17.24
C LEU A 19 -1.14 5.67 16.36
N THR A 20 -1.48 6.44 15.33
CA THR A 20 -2.32 6.04 14.22
C THR A 20 -1.52 6.17 12.94
N GLN A 21 -1.99 5.62 11.81
CA GLN A 21 -1.35 5.89 10.53
C GLN A 21 -1.26 7.39 10.22
N PHE A 22 -2.27 8.16 10.63
CA PHE A 22 -2.26 9.61 10.48
C PHE A 22 -1.18 10.28 11.32
N SER A 23 -1.10 9.97 12.62
CA SER A 23 -0.10 10.58 13.52
C SER A 23 1.33 10.12 13.26
N CYS A 24 1.54 9.02 12.53
CA CYS A 24 2.86 8.61 12.05
C CYS A 24 3.52 9.64 11.15
N ILE A 25 2.76 10.51 10.47
CA ILE A 25 3.26 11.53 9.56
C ILE A 25 4.12 12.54 10.32
N GLU A 26 3.55 13.15 11.36
CA GLU A 26 4.31 14.10 12.20
C GLU A 26 5.49 13.40 12.88
N LYS A 27 5.28 12.17 13.36
CA LYS A 27 6.35 11.40 14.01
C LYS A 27 7.51 11.09 13.07
N ALA A 28 7.22 10.72 11.83
CA ALA A 28 8.26 10.51 10.81
C ALA A 28 9.03 11.80 10.51
N LYS A 29 8.32 12.93 10.43
CA LYS A 29 8.95 14.25 10.24
C LYS A 29 9.84 14.64 11.41
N GLU A 30 9.38 14.48 12.65
CA GLU A 30 10.18 14.74 13.87
C GLU A 30 11.46 13.91 13.92
N LEU A 31 11.39 12.65 13.45
CA LEU A 31 12.56 11.75 13.40
C LEU A 31 13.53 12.08 12.26
N GLY A 32 13.21 13.07 11.41
CA GLY A 32 14.10 13.56 10.36
C GLY A 32 14.04 12.78 9.06
N PHE A 33 12.99 12.00 8.81
CA PHE A 33 12.79 11.34 7.51
C PHE A 33 12.40 12.35 6.43
N ASP A 34 12.81 12.08 5.20
CA ASP A 34 12.55 12.91 4.01
C ASP A 34 11.23 12.56 3.31
N ALA A 35 10.71 11.35 3.54
CA ALA A 35 9.47 10.84 2.94
C ALA A 35 8.87 9.72 3.80
N ILE A 36 7.61 9.37 3.52
CA ILE A 36 6.93 8.25 4.16
C ILE A 36 6.34 7.31 3.09
N GLU A 37 6.41 6.00 3.33
CA GLU A 37 5.68 4.98 2.61
C GLU A 37 4.45 4.57 3.44
N PHE A 38 3.29 4.44 2.81
CA PHE A 38 2.13 3.83 3.47
C PHE A 38 1.94 2.38 3.03
N THR A 39 1.63 1.52 3.99
CA THR A 39 1.00 0.23 3.73
C THR A 39 -0.51 0.40 3.63
N ASP A 40 -1.27 -0.68 3.34
CA ASP A 40 -2.73 -0.64 3.29
C ASP A 40 -3.32 0.34 4.32
N LEU A 41 -4.14 1.27 3.87
CA LEU A 41 -4.75 2.25 4.75
C LEU A 41 -5.79 1.61 5.66
N THR A 42 -5.81 2.04 6.90
CA THR A 42 -6.77 1.63 7.92
C THR A 42 -7.55 2.85 8.39
N PRO A 43 -8.61 3.25 7.64
CA PRO A 43 -9.42 4.42 7.99
C PRO A 43 -10.07 4.25 9.36
N PRO A 44 -10.30 5.36 10.10
CA PRO A 44 -11.15 5.35 11.27
C PRO A 44 -12.59 4.92 10.93
N GLU A 45 -13.34 4.47 11.93
CA GLU A 45 -14.75 4.11 11.77
C GLU A 45 -15.56 5.25 11.13
N GLY A 46 -16.35 4.92 10.11
CA GLY A 46 -17.20 5.87 9.39
C GLY A 46 -16.49 6.73 8.34
N VAL A 47 -15.19 6.54 8.13
CA VAL A 47 -14.41 7.26 7.11
C VAL A 47 -14.09 6.32 5.95
N SER A 48 -14.36 6.74 4.70
CA SER A 48 -13.97 5.95 3.52
C SER A 48 -12.45 5.97 3.32
N GLU A 49 -11.93 4.99 2.58
CA GLU A 49 -10.50 4.93 2.29
C GLU A 49 -10.03 6.13 1.46
N GLU A 50 -10.83 6.56 0.50
CA GLU A 50 -10.53 7.75 -0.31
C GLU A 50 -10.49 9.02 0.54
N GLU A 51 -11.44 9.20 1.45
CA GLU A 51 -11.45 10.35 2.34
C GLU A 51 -10.25 10.34 3.28
N PHE A 52 -9.91 9.18 3.83
CA PHE A 52 -8.73 9.04 4.67
C PHE A 52 -7.44 9.29 3.89
N ALA A 53 -7.34 8.83 2.64
CA ALA A 53 -6.21 9.12 1.76
C ALA A 53 -6.05 10.63 1.52
N ARG A 54 -7.15 11.38 1.30
CA ARG A 54 -7.11 12.84 1.18
C ARG A 54 -6.62 13.51 2.46
N GLN A 55 -7.07 13.04 3.63
CA GLN A 55 -6.61 13.56 4.93
C GLN A 55 -5.10 13.31 5.11
N ILE A 56 -4.63 12.10 4.82
CA ILE A 56 -3.20 11.76 4.85
C ILE A 56 -2.41 12.66 3.91
N LYS A 57 -2.87 12.81 2.66
CA LYS A 57 -2.20 13.68 1.67
C LYS A 57 -2.11 15.11 2.15
N ALA A 58 -3.20 15.67 2.65
CA ALA A 58 -3.22 17.03 3.16
C ALA A 58 -2.24 17.23 4.34
N GLU A 59 -2.18 16.24 5.24
CA GLU A 59 -1.25 16.29 6.36
C GLU A 59 0.21 16.15 5.93
N CYS A 60 0.49 15.24 4.99
CA CYS A 60 1.81 15.12 4.39
C CYS A 60 2.29 16.43 3.75
N ASP A 61 1.39 17.12 3.04
CA ASP A 61 1.68 18.43 2.43
C ASP A 61 1.92 19.50 3.51
N ARG A 62 1.10 19.52 4.56
CA ARG A 62 1.23 20.48 5.67
C ARG A 62 2.60 20.41 6.34
N VAL A 63 3.10 19.19 6.58
CA VAL A 63 4.39 19.01 7.26
C VAL A 63 5.58 18.91 6.31
N GLY A 64 5.34 18.91 4.99
CA GLY A 64 6.39 18.77 3.99
C GLY A 64 7.07 17.39 4.03
N LEU A 65 6.29 16.32 4.12
CA LEU A 65 6.73 14.90 4.11
C LEU A 65 6.03 14.15 2.97
N PRO A 66 6.58 14.12 1.75
CA PRO A 66 5.91 13.48 0.61
C PRO A 66 5.72 11.97 0.81
N VAL A 67 4.65 11.42 0.21
CA VAL A 67 4.44 9.98 0.13
C VAL A 67 5.34 9.41 -0.97
N SER A 68 6.22 8.49 -0.61
CA SER A 68 7.19 7.90 -1.54
C SER A 68 6.68 6.67 -2.27
N ASN A 69 5.79 5.92 -1.63
CA ASN A 69 5.25 4.67 -2.18
C ASN A 69 3.97 4.26 -1.43
N TYR A 70 3.12 3.47 -2.08
CA TYR A 70 1.98 2.80 -1.47
C TYR A 70 2.13 1.29 -1.61
N THR A 71 2.20 0.56 -0.49
CA THR A 71 2.50 -0.89 -0.46
C THR A 71 1.27 -1.68 0.00
N ILE A 72 0.82 -2.63 -0.82
CA ILE A 72 -0.44 -3.34 -0.67
C ILE A 72 -0.21 -4.85 -0.57
N GLY A 73 -0.89 -5.50 0.36
CA GLY A 73 -0.99 -6.96 0.35
C GLY A 73 -1.86 -7.44 -0.81
N ALA A 74 -1.44 -8.49 -1.52
CA ALA A 74 -2.24 -9.15 -2.56
C ALA A 74 -1.95 -10.64 -2.65
N ASP A 75 -2.95 -11.43 -3.05
CA ASP A 75 -2.77 -12.87 -3.27
C ASP A 75 -3.65 -13.38 -4.41
N PHE A 76 -3.09 -13.43 -5.62
CA PHE A 76 -3.75 -13.95 -6.82
C PHE A 76 -3.96 -15.47 -6.81
N MET A 77 -3.40 -16.17 -5.83
CA MET A 77 -3.55 -17.63 -5.73
C MET A 77 -4.65 -18.04 -4.77
N GLN A 78 -4.92 -17.26 -3.74
CA GLN A 78 -6.00 -17.51 -2.79
C GLN A 78 -7.32 -16.83 -3.19
N ASN A 79 -7.24 -15.69 -3.87
CA ASN A 79 -8.40 -14.93 -4.32
C ASN A 79 -8.70 -15.22 -5.80
N GLU A 80 -9.96 -14.99 -6.21
CA GLU A 80 -10.27 -14.96 -7.64
C GLU A 80 -9.55 -13.80 -8.31
N VAL A 81 -8.93 -14.06 -9.49
CA VAL A 81 -8.08 -13.07 -10.17
C VAL A 81 -8.86 -11.79 -10.48
N ALA A 82 -10.09 -11.92 -10.96
CA ALA A 82 -10.91 -10.76 -11.29
C ALA A 82 -11.22 -9.87 -10.08
N ASP A 83 -11.50 -10.48 -8.93
CA ASP A 83 -11.81 -9.76 -7.69
C ASP A 83 -10.55 -9.05 -7.15
N GLU A 84 -9.39 -9.74 -7.21
CA GLU A 84 -8.13 -9.15 -6.76
C GLU A 84 -7.69 -8.00 -7.68
N VAL A 85 -7.86 -8.14 -8.99
CA VAL A 85 -7.62 -7.06 -9.97
C VAL A 85 -8.54 -5.87 -9.68
N ALA A 86 -9.84 -6.09 -9.47
CA ALA A 86 -10.77 -5.01 -9.16
C ALA A 86 -10.41 -4.28 -7.86
N ARG A 87 -9.96 -5.03 -6.84
CA ARG A 87 -9.47 -4.47 -5.58
C ARG A 87 -8.20 -3.64 -5.77
N LEU A 88 -7.23 -4.17 -6.51
CA LEU A 88 -5.97 -3.47 -6.75
C LEU A 88 -6.13 -2.22 -7.62
N LYS A 89 -7.06 -2.19 -8.59
CA LYS A 89 -7.39 -0.98 -9.33
C LYS A 89 -7.87 0.15 -8.42
N LYS A 90 -8.72 -0.16 -7.43
CA LYS A 90 -9.10 0.83 -6.40
C LYS A 90 -7.90 1.31 -5.58
N LYS A 91 -6.91 0.44 -5.32
CA LYS A 91 -5.69 0.83 -4.62
C LYS A 91 -4.78 1.72 -5.47
N VAL A 92 -4.81 1.58 -6.80
CA VAL A 92 -4.18 2.53 -7.72
C VAL A 92 -4.81 3.92 -7.59
N ASP A 93 -6.15 4.01 -7.55
CA ASP A 93 -6.86 5.27 -7.34
C ASP A 93 -6.47 5.91 -5.99
N ILE A 94 -6.32 5.11 -4.93
CA ILE A 94 -5.83 5.59 -3.63
C ILE A 94 -4.38 6.10 -3.71
N ALA A 95 -3.50 5.42 -4.45
CA ALA A 95 -2.12 5.87 -4.67
C ALA A 95 -2.08 7.22 -5.38
N GLU A 96 -2.96 7.45 -6.36
CA GLU A 96 -3.12 8.74 -7.04
C GLU A 96 -3.54 9.83 -6.05
N ILE A 97 -4.55 9.57 -5.20
CA ILE A 97 -4.99 10.51 -4.15
C ILE A 97 -3.86 10.84 -3.18
N LEU A 98 -3.05 9.85 -2.80
CA LEU A 98 -1.88 10.06 -1.94
C LEU A 98 -0.76 10.85 -2.62
N GLY A 99 -0.83 11.03 -3.94
CA GLY A 99 0.14 11.77 -4.73
C GLY A 99 1.47 11.03 -4.91
N THR A 100 1.48 9.71 -4.82
CA THR A 100 2.66 8.89 -5.14
C THR A 100 2.58 8.36 -6.57
N THR A 101 3.73 8.25 -7.22
CA THR A 101 3.87 7.68 -8.57
C THR A 101 4.30 6.21 -8.53
N SER A 102 4.30 5.61 -7.36
CA SER A 102 4.76 4.23 -7.17
C SER A 102 3.82 3.48 -6.23
N MET A 103 3.37 2.32 -6.69
CA MET A 103 2.65 1.34 -5.88
C MET A 103 3.34 -0.02 -5.99
N ARG A 104 3.55 -0.67 -4.85
CA ARG A 104 4.01 -2.06 -4.78
C ARG A 104 2.87 -2.92 -4.24
N HIS A 105 2.68 -4.10 -4.81
CA HIS A 105 1.81 -5.11 -4.21
C HIS A 105 2.48 -6.48 -4.19
N ASP A 106 2.02 -7.34 -3.29
CA ASP A 106 2.42 -8.74 -3.27
C ASP A 106 1.77 -9.49 -4.44
N ALA A 107 2.22 -10.70 -4.70
CA ALA A 107 1.66 -11.55 -5.75
C ALA A 107 0.94 -12.76 -5.15
N THR A 108 1.54 -13.39 -4.17
CA THR A 108 1.00 -14.51 -3.40
C THR A 108 1.91 -14.86 -2.23
N TRP A 109 1.34 -15.49 -1.22
CA TRP A 109 2.06 -16.10 -0.08
C TRP A 109 2.27 -17.59 -0.24
N ILE A 110 1.76 -18.20 -1.34
CA ILE A 110 1.86 -19.64 -1.60
C ILE A 110 3.18 -19.95 -2.28
N THR A 111 3.88 -20.97 -1.78
CA THR A 111 5.06 -21.54 -2.42
C THR A 111 4.68 -22.84 -3.15
N PRO A 112 4.93 -22.96 -4.47
CA PRO A 112 4.59 -24.17 -5.21
C PRO A 112 5.50 -25.34 -4.80
N SER A 113 4.94 -26.54 -4.74
CA SER A 113 5.66 -27.76 -4.36
C SER A 113 6.47 -28.41 -5.50
N HIS A 114 6.25 -27.96 -6.75
CA HIS A 114 6.92 -28.52 -7.93
C HIS A 114 6.90 -27.54 -9.12
N SER A 115 7.78 -27.76 -10.10
CA SER A 115 7.98 -26.86 -11.26
C SER A 115 6.74 -26.65 -12.14
N LYS A 116 5.87 -27.66 -12.30
CA LYS A 116 4.60 -27.54 -13.05
C LYS A 116 3.62 -26.64 -12.30
N GLY A 117 3.54 -26.76 -10.98
CA GLY A 117 2.75 -25.88 -10.12
C GLY A 117 3.26 -24.44 -10.20
N LEU A 118 4.56 -24.24 -10.24
CA LEU A 118 5.16 -22.89 -10.41
C LEU A 118 4.72 -22.23 -11.72
N ARG A 119 4.74 -22.96 -12.84
CA ARG A 119 4.35 -22.39 -14.12
C ARG A 119 2.89 -21.92 -14.12
N ASN A 120 1.97 -22.75 -13.64
CA ASN A 120 0.56 -22.39 -13.53
C ASN A 120 0.34 -21.18 -12.61
N MET A 121 1.10 -21.06 -11.50
CA MET A 121 1.09 -19.91 -10.63
C MET A 121 1.54 -18.65 -11.38
N VAL A 122 2.67 -18.72 -12.07
CA VAL A 122 3.22 -17.58 -12.81
C VAL A 122 2.23 -17.08 -13.86
N ASP A 123 1.62 -17.96 -14.64
CA ASP A 123 0.64 -17.60 -15.68
C ASP A 123 -0.59 -16.90 -15.07
N ARG A 124 -1.13 -17.45 -13.97
CA ARG A 124 -2.28 -16.88 -13.25
C ARG A 124 -1.96 -15.50 -12.67
N ILE A 125 -0.83 -15.38 -11.97
CA ILE A 125 -0.39 -14.13 -11.35
C ILE A 125 -0.10 -13.08 -12.43
N ALA A 126 0.64 -13.45 -13.48
CA ALA A 126 1.02 -12.53 -14.55
C ALA A 126 -0.19 -11.96 -15.31
N SER A 127 -1.29 -12.73 -15.46
CA SER A 127 -2.51 -12.23 -16.06
C SER A 127 -3.13 -11.10 -15.23
N GLY A 128 -3.24 -11.30 -13.92
CA GLY A 128 -3.80 -10.28 -13.02
C GLY A 128 -2.93 -9.03 -12.92
N ILE A 129 -1.61 -9.22 -12.75
CA ILE A 129 -0.66 -8.09 -12.69
C ILE A 129 -0.72 -7.23 -13.95
N ARG A 130 -0.82 -7.85 -15.13
CA ARG A 130 -0.93 -7.13 -16.41
C ARG A 130 -2.13 -6.20 -16.42
N GLU A 131 -3.31 -6.69 -16.03
CA GLU A 131 -4.53 -5.87 -15.99
C GLU A 131 -4.43 -4.69 -15.02
N VAL A 132 -3.77 -4.88 -13.87
CA VAL A 132 -3.53 -3.79 -12.92
C VAL A 132 -2.55 -2.78 -13.50
N THR A 133 -1.47 -3.25 -14.15
CA THR A 133 -0.45 -2.38 -14.76
C THR A 133 -0.98 -1.58 -15.95
N GLU A 134 -1.89 -2.16 -16.74
CA GLU A 134 -2.54 -1.45 -17.87
C GLU A 134 -3.53 -0.38 -17.38
N TYR A 135 -4.02 -0.51 -16.15
CA TYR A 135 -4.92 0.48 -15.53
C TYR A 135 -4.14 1.65 -14.90
N ALA A 136 -3.00 1.37 -14.31
CA ALA A 136 -2.17 2.34 -13.58
C ALA A 136 -1.43 3.30 -14.54
#